data_aaad631ffed064a188e0922e48e913d4
#
_entry.id   aaad631ffed064a188e0922e48e913d4
#
_cell.length_a   1.000
_cell.length_b   1.000
_cell.length_c   1.000
_cell.angle_alpha   90.00
_cell.angle_beta   90.00
_cell.angle_gamma   90.00
#
_symmetry.space_group_name_H-M   'P 1'
#
loop_
_entity.id
_entity.type
_entity.pdbx_description
1 polymer ?
#
loop_
_entity_poly.entity_id
_entity_poly.type
_entity_poly.pdbx_seq_one_letter_code
_entity_poly.pdbx_strand_id
1 'polypeptide(L)'
;MDQWMLVYVAIGAFIGFVAGMLGMGGGGIQVPLTTMAFAAQGFPREHMLHVALGTAMATVIFTSMSSLRAHNRHKAVNWDVLRRLVPGIVVGTGLGTVLARHIPTFPLAVIFTVFVLYMASSMLFNWKAKPTRRLPGRAGLFVAGTAIGVCSALAAMGGATLTIPFLVFCNVPFHMAIGTASAVGFPIALVGSIGYLVNGWGAPGLPAQTVGFIYVPALIGFTVGSIVLAPMGARLAHRTSERSLKRIFAIVIGALGLKMLVALA
;
A
#
# COMPACT_ATOMS: atom_id res chain seq x y z
N MET A 1 -6.39 -19.19 21.39
CA MET A 1 -6.03 -18.19 20.34
C MET A 1 -4.85 -17.41 20.88
N ASP A 2 -3.75 -17.40 20.16
CA ASP A 2 -2.55 -16.71 20.60
C ASP A 2 -2.85 -15.22 20.76
N GLN A 3 -2.31 -14.61 21.82
CA GLN A 3 -2.49 -13.17 22.10
C GLN A 3 -2.19 -12.30 20.87
N TRP A 4 -1.27 -12.73 20.05
CA TRP A 4 -0.88 -12.04 18.83
C TRP A 4 -1.96 -12.05 17.73
N MET A 5 -2.78 -13.08 17.64
CA MET A 5 -3.89 -13.10 16.69
C MET A 5 -4.90 -11.97 16.99
N LEU A 6 -5.19 -11.71 18.26
CA LEU A 6 -6.05 -10.57 18.65
C LEU A 6 -5.41 -9.23 18.29
N VAL A 7 -4.09 -9.10 18.49
CA VAL A 7 -3.33 -7.89 18.10
C VAL A 7 -3.41 -7.69 16.58
N TYR A 8 -3.25 -8.73 15.78
CA TYR A 8 -3.35 -8.62 14.32
C TYR A 8 -4.77 -8.25 13.86
N VAL A 9 -5.80 -8.82 14.48
CA VAL A 9 -7.19 -8.44 14.17
C VAL A 9 -7.43 -6.99 14.55
N ALA A 10 -6.95 -6.52 15.70
CA ALA A 10 -7.08 -5.13 16.14
C ALA A 10 -6.36 -4.15 15.21
N ILE A 11 -5.11 -4.48 14.83
CA ILE A 11 -4.35 -3.70 13.83
C ILE A 11 -5.08 -3.69 12.49
N GLY A 12 -5.56 -4.86 12.02
CA GLY A 12 -6.34 -4.96 10.78
C GLY A 12 -7.63 -4.15 10.82
N ALA A 13 -8.33 -4.15 11.95
CA ALA A 13 -9.53 -3.35 12.18
C ALA A 13 -9.23 -1.84 12.08
N PHE A 14 -8.16 -1.39 12.71
CA PHE A 14 -7.69 -0.01 12.62
C PHE A 14 -7.30 0.37 11.19
N ILE A 15 -6.52 -0.47 10.51
CA ILE A 15 -6.11 -0.27 9.12
C ILE A 15 -7.34 -0.20 8.21
N GLY A 16 -8.26 -1.15 8.35
CA GLY A 16 -9.48 -1.20 7.56
C GLY A 16 -10.36 0.04 7.75
N PHE A 17 -10.52 0.48 9.01
CA PHE A 17 -11.24 1.70 9.33
C PHE A 17 -10.62 2.93 8.64
N VAL A 18 -9.32 3.12 8.79
CA VAL A 18 -8.61 4.27 8.20
C VAL A 18 -8.55 4.17 6.68
N ALA A 19 -8.30 2.99 6.13
CA ALA A 19 -8.31 2.78 4.68
C ALA A 19 -9.71 3.01 4.08
N GLY A 20 -10.76 2.60 4.79
CA GLY A 20 -12.14 2.88 4.43
C GLY A 20 -12.47 4.37 4.42
N MET A 21 -11.96 5.12 5.41
CA MET A 21 -12.15 6.58 5.48
C MET A 21 -11.49 7.33 4.33
N LEU A 22 -10.34 6.88 3.85
CA LEU A 22 -9.50 7.62 2.90
C LEU A 22 -9.60 7.11 1.46
N GLY A 23 -10.15 5.91 1.27
CA GLY A 23 -10.21 5.28 -0.05
C GLY A 23 -8.82 4.94 -0.64
N MET A 24 -7.77 5.05 0.16
CA MET A 24 -6.39 4.74 -0.23
C MET A 24 -5.96 3.46 0.47
N GLY A 25 -5.43 2.49 -0.27
CA GLY A 25 -4.97 1.22 0.30
C GLY A 25 -4.10 1.43 1.56
N GLY A 26 -4.41 0.74 2.66
CA GLY A 26 -3.87 0.97 4.01
C GLY A 26 -2.37 0.68 4.22
N GLY A 27 -1.59 0.39 3.18
CA GLY A 27 -0.19 -0.04 3.28
C GLY A 27 0.73 0.92 4.05
N GLY A 28 0.55 2.23 3.88
CA GLY A 28 1.35 3.24 4.57
C GLY A 28 1.24 3.21 6.11
N ILE A 29 0.10 2.73 6.65
CA ILE A 29 -0.10 2.49 8.09
C ILE A 29 0.25 1.05 8.44
N GLN A 30 -0.12 0.11 7.58
CA GLN A 30 0.02 -1.32 7.85
C GLN A 30 1.47 -1.72 8.08
N VAL A 31 2.38 -1.29 7.20
CA VAL A 31 3.79 -1.68 7.29
C VAL A 31 4.44 -1.24 8.62
N PRO A 32 4.35 0.03 9.06
CA PRO A 32 4.90 0.44 10.34
C PRO A 32 4.30 -0.32 11.52
N LEU A 33 2.98 -0.48 11.57
CA LEU A 33 2.32 -1.20 12.67
C LEU A 33 2.71 -2.68 12.69
N THR A 34 2.80 -3.31 11.51
CA THR A 34 3.24 -4.70 11.37
C THR A 34 4.68 -4.87 11.83
N THR A 35 5.58 -3.97 11.41
CA THR A 35 6.99 -4.01 11.81
C THR A 35 7.14 -3.85 13.33
N MET A 36 6.37 -2.94 13.94
CA MET A 36 6.37 -2.76 15.40
C MET A 36 5.83 -4.00 16.14
N ALA A 37 4.77 -4.63 15.62
CA ALA A 37 4.23 -5.87 16.19
C ALA A 37 5.25 -7.02 16.07
N PHE A 38 5.94 -7.15 14.93
CA PHE A 38 6.97 -8.15 14.72
C PHE A 38 8.20 -7.92 15.61
N ALA A 39 8.61 -6.65 15.80
CA ALA A 39 9.67 -6.31 16.74
C ALA A 39 9.32 -6.70 18.17
N ALA A 40 8.08 -6.46 18.61
CA ALA A 40 7.58 -6.87 19.91
C ALA A 40 7.50 -8.40 20.10
N GLN A 41 7.37 -9.15 19.01
CA GLN A 41 7.42 -10.62 18.99
C GLN A 41 8.83 -11.18 18.94
N GLY A 42 9.86 -10.34 18.81
CA GLY A 42 11.24 -10.80 18.69
C GLY A 42 11.60 -11.36 17.31
N PHE A 43 10.93 -10.93 16.23
CA PHE A 43 11.30 -11.37 14.88
C PHE A 43 12.72 -10.93 14.55
N PRO A 44 13.49 -11.76 13.79
CA PRO A 44 14.81 -11.41 13.33
C PRO A 44 14.79 -10.10 12.53
N ARG A 45 15.67 -9.17 12.90
CA ARG A 45 15.74 -7.83 12.24
C ARG A 45 16.07 -7.91 10.77
N GLU A 46 16.80 -8.95 10.34
CA GLU A 46 17.31 -9.09 8.98
C GLU A 46 16.20 -9.05 7.91
N HIS A 47 15.07 -9.74 8.16
CA HIS A 47 13.98 -9.84 7.20
C HIS A 47 12.67 -9.19 7.68
N MET A 48 12.67 -8.54 8.84
CA MET A 48 11.46 -8.05 9.48
C MET A 48 10.64 -7.14 8.56
N LEU A 49 11.28 -6.18 7.90
CA LEU A 49 10.58 -5.26 7.01
C LEU A 49 10.11 -5.95 5.72
N HIS A 50 10.89 -6.90 5.18
CA HIS A 50 10.48 -7.68 4.00
C HIS A 50 9.21 -8.46 4.28
N VAL A 51 9.13 -9.11 5.46
CA VAL A 51 7.92 -9.84 5.89
C VAL A 51 6.75 -8.89 6.12
N ALA A 52 7.00 -7.70 6.67
CA ALA A 52 5.96 -6.69 6.84
C ALA A 52 5.42 -6.19 5.48
N LEU A 53 6.30 -5.90 4.51
CA LEU A 53 5.94 -5.46 3.16
C LEU A 53 5.18 -6.57 2.40
N GLY A 54 5.67 -7.80 2.44
CA GLY A 54 5.03 -8.94 1.78
C GLY A 54 3.64 -9.24 2.35
N THR A 55 3.52 -9.24 3.68
CA THR A 55 2.23 -9.43 4.37
C THR A 55 1.26 -8.28 4.07
N ALA A 56 1.74 -7.04 4.00
CA ALA A 56 0.93 -5.90 3.63
C ALA A 56 0.43 -6.01 2.19
N MET A 57 1.30 -6.37 1.23
CA MET A 57 0.89 -6.60 -0.17
C MET A 57 -0.19 -7.67 -0.28
N ALA A 58 -0.03 -8.79 0.43
CA ALA A 58 -1.02 -9.86 0.43
C ALA A 58 -2.38 -9.41 1.00
N THR A 59 -2.39 -8.59 2.05
CA THR A 59 -3.62 -7.99 2.59
C THR A 59 -4.27 -7.04 1.59
N VAL A 60 -3.47 -6.25 0.87
CA VAL A 60 -3.96 -5.26 -0.12
C VAL A 60 -4.70 -5.95 -1.29
N ILE A 61 -4.45 -7.23 -1.61
CA ILE A 61 -5.22 -7.96 -2.63
C ILE A 61 -6.71 -7.90 -2.31
N PHE A 62 -7.09 -8.21 -1.07
CA PHE A 62 -8.50 -8.25 -0.64
C PHE A 62 -9.13 -6.86 -0.61
N THR A 63 -8.42 -5.88 -0.07
CA THR A 63 -8.92 -4.50 0.03
C THR A 63 -9.04 -3.83 -1.34
N SER A 64 -8.07 -4.05 -2.25
CA SER A 64 -8.09 -3.49 -3.60
C SER A 64 -9.18 -4.11 -4.48
N MET A 65 -9.44 -5.42 -4.32
CA MET A 65 -10.54 -6.09 -5.03
C MET A 65 -11.90 -5.52 -4.62
N SER A 66 -12.11 -5.28 -3.32
CA SER A 66 -13.33 -4.64 -2.81
C SER A 66 -13.49 -3.22 -3.36
N SER A 67 -12.41 -2.43 -3.31
CA SER A 67 -12.40 -1.05 -3.82
C SER A 67 -12.64 -0.99 -5.34
N LEU A 68 -11.98 -1.86 -6.11
CA LEU A 68 -12.21 -1.98 -7.55
C LEU A 68 -13.68 -2.26 -7.88
N ARG A 69 -14.31 -3.22 -7.17
CA ARG A 69 -15.72 -3.54 -7.39
C ARG A 69 -16.63 -2.35 -7.11
N ALA A 70 -16.36 -1.62 -6.02
CA ALA A 70 -17.13 -0.43 -5.65
C ALA A 70 -17.03 0.67 -6.71
N HIS A 71 -15.81 1.04 -7.12
CA HIS A 71 -15.59 2.08 -8.12
C HIS A 71 -16.07 1.68 -9.53
N ASN A 72 -15.98 0.40 -9.88
CA ASN A 72 -16.48 -0.09 -11.15
C ASN A 72 -18.01 0.01 -11.26
N ARG A 73 -18.75 -0.24 -10.17
CA ARG A 73 -20.22 -0.03 -10.11
C ARG A 73 -20.62 1.42 -10.40
N HIS A 74 -19.78 2.38 -9.98
CA HIS A 74 -20.00 3.80 -10.24
C HIS A 74 -19.40 4.28 -11.58
N LYS A 75 -18.95 3.36 -12.46
CA LYS A 75 -18.33 3.67 -13.75
C LYS A 75 -17.16 4.65 -13.66
N ALA A 76 -16.47 4.67 -12.52
CA ALA A 76 -15.35 5.57 -12.24
C ALA A 76 -13.98 5.03 -12.73
N VAL A 77 -13.93 3.80 -13.27
CA VAL A 77 -12.71 3.19 -13.77
C VAL A 77 -12.53 3.47 -15.25
N ASN A 78 -11.42 4.11 -15.63
CA ASN A 78 -11.02 4.25 -17.02
C ASN A 78 -10.24 3.00 -17.47
N TRP A 79 -10.95 2.04 -18.05
CA TRP A 79 -10.41 0.75 -18.47
C TRP A 79 -9.36 0.85 -19.58
N ASP A 80 -9.46 1.87 -20.45
CA ASP A 80 -8.49 2.08 -21.53
C ASP A 80 -7.14 2.50 -20.97
N VAL A 81 -7.12 3.45 -20.04
CA VAL A 81 -5.92 3.87 -19.32
C VAL A 81 -5.36 2.72 -18.48
N LEU A 82 -6.23 2.01 -17.76
CA LEU A 82 -5.84 0.87 -16.93
C LEU A 82 -5.10 -0.20 -17.75
N ARG A 83 -5.68 -0.63 -18.86
CA ARG A 83 -5.08 -1.67 -19.74
C ARG A 83 -3.71 -1.27 -20.29
N ARG A 84 -3.48 0.02 -20.49
CA ARG A 84 -2.17 0.53 -20.97
C ARG A 84 -1.16 0.70 -19.84
N LEU A 85 -1.58 0.96 -18.61
CA LEU A 85 -0.73 1.07 -17.43
C LEU A 85 -0.31 -0.31 -16.87
N VAL A 86 -1.23 -1.28 -16.85
CA VAL A 86 -1.04 -2.57 -16.19
C VAL A 86 0.21 -3.32 -16.65
N PRO A 87 0.56 -3.42 -17.94
CA PRO A 87 1.80 -4.11 -18.34
C PRO A 87 3.05 -3.50 -17.71
N GLY A 88 3.16 -2.16 -17.69
CA GLY A 88 4.26 -1.48 -17.01
C GLY A 88 4.25 -1.72 -15.49
N ILE A 89 3.07 -1.69 -14.88
CA ILE A 89 2.90 -1.95 -13.45
C ILE A 89 3.36 -3.37 -13.09
N VAL A 90 2.98 -4.37 -13.85
CA VAL A 90 3.39 -5.77 -13.62
C VAL A 90 4.92 -5.89 -13.67
N VAL A 91 5.53 -5.35 -14.71
CA VAL A 91 7.00 -5.33 -14.86
C VAL A 91 7.65 -4.56 -13.71
N GLY A 92 7.17 -3.35 -13.44
CA GLY A 92 7.72 -2.49 -12.40
C GLY A 92 7.58 -3.07 -11.00
N THR A 93 6.41 -3.64 -10.67
CA THR A 93 6.21 -4.27 -9.36
C THR A 93 7.08 -5.50 -9.19
N GLY A 94 7.21 -6.34 -10.23
CA GLY A 94 8.12 -7.48 -10.23
C GLY A 94 9.57 -7.04 -10.00
N LEU A 95 10.05 -6.07 -10.75
CA LEU A 95 11.40 -5.49 -10.58
C LEU A 95 11.58 -4.89 -9.17
N GLY A 96 10.58 -4.18 -8.67
CA GLY A 96 10.62 -3.57 -7.34
C GLY A 96 10.73 -4.60 -6.21
N THR A 97 10.05 -5.75 -6.31
CA THR A 97 10.19 -6.84 -5.33
C THR A 97 11.54 -7.52 -5.39
N VAL A 98 12.10 -7.71 -6.61
CA VAL A 98 13.46 -8.23 -6.78
C VAL A 98 14.48 -7.24 -6.20
N LEU A 99 14.32 -5.95 -6.47
CA LEU A 99 15.18 -4.91 -5.90
C LEU A 99 15.09 -4.91 -4.37
N ALA A 100 13.89 -4.97 -3.80
CA ALA A 100 13.67 -5.04 -2.36
C ALA A 100 14.45 -6.19 -1.70
N ARG A 101 14.51 -7.37 -2.33
CA ARG A 101 15.25 -8.52 -1.82
C ARG A 101 16.74 -8.23 -1.58
N HIS A 102 17.34 -7.40 -2.43
CA HIS A 102 18.77 -7.09 -2.36
C HIS A 102 19.09 -5.89 -1.45
N ILE A 103 18.07 -5.18 -0.97
CA ILE A 103 18.23 -4.04 -0.08
C ILE A 103 18.09 -4.53 1.37
N PRO A 104 19.10 -4.33 2.24
CA PRO A 104 18.98 -4.66 3.66
C PRO A 104 17.80 -3.94 4.33
N THR A 105 17.29 -4.49 5.43
CA THR A 105 16.11 -3.99 6.14
C THR A 105 16.19 -2.50 6.48
N PHE A 106 17.31 -2.01 6.99
CA PHE A 106 17.43 -0.59 7.39
C PHE A 106 17.38 0.39 6.20
N PRO A 107 18.19 0.26 5.12
CA PRO A 107 18.03 1.10 3.94
C PRO A 107 16.64 1.03 3.31
N LEU A 108 16.01 -0.15 3.30
CA LEU A 108 14.65 -0.32 2.81
C LEU A 108 13.64 0.44 3.68
N ALA A 109 13.86 0.47 5.01
CA ALA A 109 13.05 1.25 5.94
C ALA A 109 13.21 2.76 5.71
N VAL A 110 14.42 3.22 5.39
CA VAL A 110 14.65 4.62 5.00
C VAL A 110 13.87 4.98 3.73
N ILE A 111 13.96 4.14 2.69
CA ILE A 111 13.21 4.34 1.43
C ILE A 111 11.71 4.39 1.72
N PHE A 112 11.18 3.42 2.46
CA PHE A 112 9.77 3.40 2.86
C PHE A 112 9.38 4.68 3.62
N THR A 113 10.17 5.09 4.61
CA THR A 113 9.89 6.28 5.42
C THR A 113 9.89 7.55 4.59
N VAL A 114 10.83 7.70 3.65
CA VAL A 114 10.85 8.84 2.71
C VAL A 114 9.56 8.88 1.88
N PHE A 115 9.08 7.75 1.37
CA PHE A 115 7.80 7.68 0.67
C PHE A 115 6.62 8.06 1.55
N VAL A 116 6.58 7.58 2.78
CA VAL A 116 5.52 7.89 3.75
C VAL A 116 5.54 9.37 4.11
N LEU A 117 6.70 9.97 4.33
CA LEU A 117 6.85 11.40 4.63
C LEU A 117 6.46 12.27 3.43
N TYR A 118 6.83 11.87 2.21
CA TYR A 118 6.37 12.53 1.00
C TYR A 118 4.84 12.51 0.90
N MET A 119 4.23 11.35 1.16
CA MET A 119 2.77 11.20 1.16
C MET A 119 2.11 12.05 2.25
N ALA A 120 2.65 12.03 3.47
CA ALA A 120 2.18 12.85 4.59
C ALA A 120 2.26 14.34 4.26
N SER A 121 3.39 14.79 3.72
CA SER A 121 3.60 16.17 3.30
C SER A 121 2.62 16.58 2.19
N SER A 122 2.44 15.73 1.18
CA SER A 122 1.49 15.97 0.09
C SER A 122 0.05 16.16 0.60
N MET A 123 -0.33 15.40 1.62
CA MET A 123 -1.66 15.48 2.25
C MET A 123 -1.80 16.72 3.15
N LEU A 124 -0.76 17.03 3.94
CA LEU A 124 -0.75 18.22 4.83
C LEU A 124 -0.83 19.53 4.05
N PHE A 125 -0.01 19.65 3.02
CA PHE A 125 0.06 20.87 2.19
C PHE A 125 -0.99 20.88 1.07
N ASN A 126 -1.82 19.82 0.99
CA ASN A 126 -2.86 19.65 -0.02
C ASN A 126 -2.33 19.92 -1.45
N TRP A 127 -1.14 19.36 -1.74
CA TRP A 127 -0.52 19.50 -3.06
C TRP A 127 -1.42 18.84 -4.11
N LYS A 128 -2.08 19.69 -4.88
CA LYS A 128 -2.91 19.25 -5.99
C LYS A 128 -2.06 19.30 -7.26
N ALA A 129 -1.94 18.15 -7.92
CA ALA A 129 -1.36 18.12 -9.26
C ALA A 129 -2.19 19.04 -10.17
N LYS A 130 -1.52 20.03 -10.79
CA LYS A 130 -2.19 20.89 -11.77
C LYS A 130 -2.30 20.14 -13.10
N PRO A 131 -3.46 20.08 -13.72
CA PRO A 131 -3.63 19.46 -15.03
C PRO A 131 -2.90 20.28 -16.09
N THR A 132 -1.74 19.80 -16.52
CA THR A 132 -0.86 20.54 -17.44
C THR A 132 -0.50 19.74 -18.68
N ARG A 133 -0.68 18.44 -18.71
CA ARG A 133 -0.27 17.58 -19.82
C ARG A 133 -1.42 16.72 -20.33
N ARG A 134 -1.31 16.34 -21.61
CA ARG A 134 -2.17 15.30 -22.20
C ARG A 134 -1.71 13.93 -21.74
N LEU A 135 -2.62 12.95 -21.74
CA LEU A 135 -2.31 11.56 -21.42
C LEU A 135 -1.23 11.05 -22.39
N PRO A 136 -0.12 10.49 -21.88
CA PRO A 136 0.93 9.95 -22.75
C PRO A 136 0.42 8.79 -23.61
N GLY A 137 1.12 8.55 -24.73
CA GLY A 137 0.87 7.38 -25.55
C GLY A 137 1.18 6.05 -24.81
N ARG A 138 0.98 4.93 -25.47
CA ARG A 138 1.18 3.59 -24.88
C ARG A 138 2.54 3.41 -24.22
N ALA A 139 3.62 3.82 -24.89
CA ALA A 139 4.99 3.71 -24.34
C ALA A 139 5.16 4.59 -23.07
N GLY A 140 4.64 5.82 -23.07
CA GLY A 140 4.71 6.69 -21.90
C GLY A 140 3.91 6.17 -20.71
N LEU A 141 2.74 5.57 -20.94
CA LEU A 141 1.95 4.91 -19.90
C LEU A 141 2.63 3.64 -19.38
N PHE A 142 3.31 2.88 -20.24
CA PHE A 142 4.11 1.75 -19.82
C PHE A 142 5.25 2.18 -18.88
N VAL A 143 6.03 3.19 -19.27
CA VAL A 143 7.12 3.73 -18.42
C VAL A 143 6.60 4.28 -17.10
N ALA A 144 5.51 5.06 -17.14
CA ALA A 144 4.88 5.56 -15.93
C ALA A 144 4.37 4.42 -15.03
N GLY A 145 3.73 3.40 -15.62
CA GLY A 145 3.29 2.21 -14.91
C GLY A 145 4.46 1.46 -14.27
N THR A 146 5.59 1.32 -14.97
CA THR A 146 6.80 0.69 -14.44
C THR A 146 7.34 1.47 -13.23
N ALA A 147 7.46 2.78 -13.33
CA ALA A 147 7.91 3.61 -12.20
C ALA A 147 6.95 3.52 -11.00
N ILE A 148 5.64 3.61 -11.24
CA ILE A 148 4.61 3.44 -10.19
C ILE A 148 4.71 2.05 -9.56
N GLY A 149 4.89 1.00 -10.35
CA GLY A 149 5.02 -0.37 -9.87
C GLY A 149 6.25 -0.58 -8.97
N VAL A 150 7.43 -0.12 -9.40
CA VAL A 150 8.67 -0.20 -8.59
C VAL A 150 8.48 0.52 -7.25
N CYS A 151 8.05 1.77 -7.28
CA CYS A 151 7.84 2.55 -6.05
C CYS A 151 6.79 1.91 -5.13
N SER A 152 5.69 1.41 -5.72
CA SER A 152 4.62 0.75 -4.94
C SER A 152 5.08 -0.55 -4.30
N ALA A 153 5.96 -1.32 -4.96
CA ALA A 153 6.52 -2.53 -4.39
C ALA A 153 7.41 -2.23 -3.18
N LEU A 154 8.29 -1.24 -3.28
CA LEU A 154 9.20 -0.84 -2.19
C LEU A 154 8.47 -0.24 -0.98
N ALA A 155 7.31 0.38 -1.19
CA ALA A 155 6.55 1.04 -0.13
C ALA A 155 5.29 0.26 0.29
N ALA A 156 5.01 -0.92 -0.28
CA ALA A 156 3.78 -1.69 -0.11
C ALA A 156 2.51 -0.84 -0.22
N MET A 157 2.53 0.19 -1.06
CA MET A 157 1.41 1.09 -1.28
C MET A 157 0.59 0.62 -2.47
N GLY A 158 -0.74 0.55 -2.31
CA GLY A 158 -1.66 0.04 -3.34
C GLY A 158 -1.80 0.92 -4.60
N GLY A 159 -0.75 1.61 -5.01
CA GLY A 159 -0.67 2.37 -6.27
C GLY A 159 -1.45 3.68 -6.30
N ALA A 160 -2.49 3.87 -5.50
CA ALA A 160 -3.33 5.06 -5.55
C ALA A 160 -2.54 6.35 -5.27
N THR A 161 -1.58 6.29 -4.36
CA THR A 161 -0.75 7.43 -3.94
C THR A 161 0.02 8.09 -5.08
N LEU A 162 0.52 7.29 -6.01
CA LEU A 162 1.28 7.78 -7.16
C LEU A 162 0.41 7.88 -8.42
N THR A 163 -0.54 6.97 -8.59
CA THR A 163 -1.39 6.93 -9.78
C THR A 163 -2.37 8.10 -9.83
N ILE A 164 -2.97 8.48 -8.68
CA ILE A 164 -3.93 9.61 -8.65
C ILE A 164 -3.26 10.93 -9.11
N PRO A 165 -2.16 11.39 -8.48
CA PRO A 165 -1.51 12.63 -8.93
C PRO A 165 -1.01 12.54 -10.37
N PHE A 166 -0.50 11.39 -10.82
CA PHE A 166 -0.09 11.19 -12.21
C PHE A 166 -1.27 11.38 -13.19
N LEU A 167 -2.41 10.72 -12.94
CA LEU A 167 -3.57 10.82 -13.81
C LEU A 167 -4.19 12.23 -13.81
N VAL A 168 -4.25 12.89 -12.64
CA VAL A 168 -4.72 14.27 -12.53
C VAL A 168 -3.79 15.21 -13.28
N PHE A 169 -2.48 15.04 -13.18
CA PHE A 169 -1.49 15.80 -13.97
C PHE A 169 -1.68 15.61 -15.48
N CYS A 170 -2.12 14.41 -15.89
CA CYS A 170 -2.47 14.10 -17.28
C CYS A 170 -3.91 14.50 -17.66
N ASN A 171 -4.55 15.40 -16.89
CA ASN A 171 -5.87 15.95 -17.20
C ASN A 171 -7.03 14.92 -17.16
N VAL A 172 -6.85 13.80 -16.42
CA VAL A 172 -7.94 12.85 -16.17
C VAL A 172 -8.80 13.40 -15.03
N PRO A 173 -10.15 13.43 -15.17
CA PRO A 173 -11.05 13.90 -14.12
C PRO A 173 -10.78 13.18 -12.78
N PHE A 174 -10.78 13.93 -11.67
CA PHE A 174 -10.34 13.44 -10.35
C PHE A 174 -11.08 12.18 -9.90
N HIS A 175 -12.40 12.09 -10.11
CA HIS A 175 -13.19 10.90 -9.77
C HIS A 175 -12.77 9.66 -10.57
N MET A 176 -12.43 9.84 -11.87
CA MET A 176 -11.92 8.76 -12.71
C MET A 176 -10.47 8.39 -12.35
N ALA A 177 -9.67 9.37 -11.92
CA ALA A 177 -8.32 9.10 -11.44
C ALA A 177 -8.34 8.22 -10.18
N ILE A 178 -9.24 8.49 -9.22
CA ILE A 178 -9.44 7.67 -8.02
C ILE A 178 -9.89 6.26 -8.40
N GLY A 179 -10.93 6.13 -9.22
CA GLY A 179 -11.46 4.82 -9.62
C GLY A 179 -10.42 3.98 -10.37
N THR A 180 -9.69 4.59 -11.30
CA THR A 180 -8.64 3.92 -12.06
C THR A 180 -7.45 3.53 -11.16
N ALA A 181 -7.05 4.41 -10.24
CA ALA A 181 -5.98 4.12 -9.28
C ALA A 181 -6.36 2.99 -8.31
N SER A 182 -7.61 2.92 -7.88
CA SER A 182 -8.12 1.80 -7.08
C SER A 182 -8.05 0.47 -7.84
N ALA A 183 -8.32 0.50 -9.15
CA ALA A 183 -8.20 -0.66 -10.03
C ALA A 183 -6.74 -1.08 -10.23
N VAL A 184 -5.82 -0.13 -10.32
CA VAL A 184 -4.36 -0.34 -10.39
C VAL A 184 -3.82 -1.03 -9.14
N GLY A 185 -4.43 -0.80 -7.99
CA GLY A 185 -4.02 -1.42 -6.73
C GLY A 185 -4.05 -2.95 -6.74
N PHE A 186 -4.99 -3.55 -7.46
CA PHE A 186 -5.10 -5.01 -7.52
C PHE A 186 -3.91 -5.70 -8.21
N PRO A 187 -3.52 -5.34 -9.46
CA PRO A 187 -2.34 -5.94 -10.10
C PRO A 187 -1.04 -5.65 -9.33
N ILE A 188 -0.88 -4.48 -8.71
CA ILE A 188 0.27 -4.20 -7.83
C ILE A 188 0.30 -5.18 -6.66
N ALA A 189 -0.80 -5.34 -5.95
CA ALA A 189 -0.89 -6.20 -4.79
C ALA A 189 -0.66 -7.67 -5.16
N LEU A 190 -1.23 -8.13 -6.26
CA LEU A 190 -1.09 -9.51 -6.74
C LEU A 190 0.36 -9.82 -7.11
N VAL A 191 0.96 -9.02 -8.00
CA VAL A 191 2.35 -9.21 -8.44
C VAL A 191 3.33 -8.98 -7.29
N GLY A 192 3.08 -7.97 -6.44
CA GLY A 192 3.88 -7.70 -5.25
C GLY A 192 3.86 -8.87 -4.27
N SER A 193 2.69 -9.44 -3.99
CA SER A 193 2.57 -10.61 -3.11
C SER A 193 3.30 -11.83 -3.65
N ILE A 194 3.12 -12.13 -4.94
CA ILE A 194 3.85 -13.22 -5.60
C ILE A 194 5.36 -12.95 -5.55
N GLY A 195 5.78 -11.72 -5.83
CA GLY A 195 7.19 -11.33 -5.79
C GLY A 195 7.81 -11.50 -4.40
N TYR A 196 7.16 -11.02 -3.34
CA TYR A 196 7.64 -11.21 -1.96
C TYR A 196 7.58 -12.67 -1.52
N LEU A 197 6.60 -13.44 -1.97
CA LEU A 197 6.53 -14.87 -1.71
C LEU A 197 7.71 -15.60 -2.34
N VAL A 198 7.95 -15.39 -3.64
CA VAL A 198 9.04 -16.05 -4.37
C VAL A 198 10.41 -15.61 -3.87
N ASN A 199 10.61 -14.30 -3.66
CA ASN A 199 11.88 -13.76 -3.22
C ASN A 199 12.26 -14.17 -1.78
N GLY A 200 11.28 -14.45 -0.94
CA GLY A 200 11.48 -14.96 0.42
C GLY A 200 11.49 -16.48 0.52
N TRP A 201 11.28 -17.20 -0.58
CA TRP A 201 11.23 -18.67 -0.54
C TRP A 201 12.60 -19.23 -0.18
N GLY A 202 12.64 -20.00 0.92
CA GLY A 202 13.88 -20.58 1.40
C GLY A 202 14.87 -19.60 2.06
N ALA A 203 14.46 -18.37 2.31
CA ALA A 203 15.32 -17.41 3.03
C ALA A 203 15.58 -17.92 4.46
N PRO A 204 16.84 -17.91 4.93
CA PRO A 204 17.17 -18.40 6.26
C PRO A 204 16.63 -17.46 7.35
N GLY A 205 16.36 -18.00 8.55
CA GLY A 205 15.98 -17.21 9.72
C GLY A 205 14.56 -16.62 9.68
N LEU A 206 13.70 -17.05 8.76
CA LEU A 206 12.30 -16.64 8.75
C LEU A 206 11.54 -17.28 9.92
N PRO A 207 10.61 -16.54 10.56
CA PRO A 207 9.77 -17.09 11.62
C PRO A 207 8.91 -18.27 11.14
N ALA A 208 8.54 -19.15 12.06
CA ALA A 208 7.57 -20.20 11.78
C ALA A 208 6.27 -19.61 11.21
N GLN A 209 5.55 -20.34 10.35
CA GLN A 209 4.31 -19.94 9.70
C GLN A 209 4.46 -18.78 8.68
N THR A 210 5.70 -18.54 8.20
CA THR A 210 5.97 -17.62 7.09
C THR A 210 6.05 -18.42 5.78
N VAL A 211 5.39 -17.93 4.75
CA VAL A 211 5.48 -18.47 3.38
C VAL A 211 6.16 -17.42 2.50
N GLY A 212 7.44 -17.63 2.17
CA GLY A 212 8.28 -16.56 1.65
C GLY A 212 8.33 -15.39 2.63
N PHE A 213 8.17 -14.18 2.15
CA PHE A 213 8.06 -13.00 3.02
C PHE A 213 6.61 -12.65 3.41
N ILE A 214 5.74 -13.64 3.55
CA ILE A 214 4.34 -13.45 3.98
C ILE A 214 4.10 -14.22 5.28
N TYR A 215 3.83 -13.51 6.37
CA TYR A 215 3.48 -14.12 7.65
C TYR A 215 1.97 -14.38 7.73
N VAL A 216 1.60 -15.66 7.64
CA VAL A 216 0.21 -16.10 7.46
C VAL A 216 -0.72 -15.69 8.62
N PRO A 217 -0.33 -15.78 9.90
CA PRO A 217 -1.21 -15.37 10.99
C PRO A 217 -1.59 -13.89 10.94
N ALA A 218 -0.60 -13.02 10.63
CA ALA A 218 -0.87 -11.59 10.48
C ALA A 218 -1.73 -11.28 9.25
N LEU A 219 -1.51 -11.97 8.12
CA LEU A 219 -2.34 -11.85 6.93
C LEU A 219 -3.81 -12.14 7.25
N ILE A 220 -4.09 -13.24 7.95
CA ILE A 220 -5.45 -13.62 8.33
C ILE A 220 -6.05 -12.58 9.27
N GLY A 221 -5.34 -12.21 10.34
CA GLY A 221 -5.82 -11.22 11.32
C GLY A 221 -6.10 -9.86 10.68
N PHE A 222 -5.19 -9.35 9.86
CA PHE A 222 -5.37 -8.09 9.15
C PHE A 222 -6.54 -8.12 8.17
N THR A 223 -6.69 -9.21 7.44
CA THR A 223 -7.79 -9.35 6.46
C THR A 223 -9.14 -9.36 7.17
N VAL A 224 -9.29 -10.17 8.22
CA VAL A 224 -10.52 -10.26 9.01
C VAL A 224 -10.85 -8.90 9.63
N GLY A 225 -9.90 -8.28 10.34
CA GLY A 225 -10.10 -6.98 10.97
C GLY A 225 -10.47 -5.89 9.98
N SER A 226 -9.76 -5.85 8.83
CA SER A 226 -10.02 -4.84 7.79
C SER A 226 -11.39 -4.97 7.15
N ILE A 227 -11.85 -6.19 6.84
CA ILE A 227 -13.17 -6.42 6.24
C ILE A 227 -14.28 -5.94 7.18
N VAL A 228 -14.13 -6.16 8.48
CA VAL A 228 -15.16 -5.81 9.47
C VAL A 228 -15.30 -4.28 9.64
N LEU A 229 -14.19 -3.55 9.73
CA LEU A 229 -14.24 -2.11 10.07
C LEU A 229 -14.13 -1.16 8.86
N ALA A 230 -13.70 -1.60 7.68
CA ALA A 230 -13.64 -0.76 6.50
C ALA A 230 -14.98 -0.08 6.12
N PRO A 231 -16.15 -0.75 6.20
CA PRO A 231 -17.44 -0.11 5.93
C PRO A 231 -17.78 0.99 6.93
N MET A 232 -17.37 0.85 8.20
CA MET A 232 -17.56 1.88 9.23
C MET A 232 -16.72 3.12 8.95
N GLY A 233 -15.45 2.92 8.56
CA GLY A 233 -14.58 4.00 8.12
C GLY A 233 -15.15 4.78 6.93
N ALA A 234 -15.63 4.07 5.92
CA ALA A 234 -16.27 4.68 4.75
C ALA A 234 -17.51 5.52 5.11
N ARG A 235 -18.35 5.05 6.04
CA ARG A 235 -19.52 5.81 6.53
C ARG A 235 -19.12 7.09 7.27
N LEU A 236 -18.06 7.03 8.08
CA LEU A 236 -17.58 8.20 8.82
C LEU A 236 -16.93 9.23 7.88
N ALA A 237 -16.31 8.79 6.79
CA ALA A 237 -15.74 9.68 5.77
C ALA A 237 -16.76 10.67 5.22
N HIS A 238 -18.01 10.22 5.01
CA HIS A 238 -19.09 11.09 4.53
C HIS A 238 -19.55 12.17 5.54
N ARG A 239 -19.17 12.04 6.82
CA ARG A 239 -19.51 12.99 7.88
C ARG A 239 -18.35 13.89 8.30
N THR A 240 -17.15 13.63 7.79
CA THR A 240 -15.93 14.34 8.19
C THR A 240 -15.38 15.16 7.01
N SER A 241 -14.85 16.36 7.29
CA SER A 241 -14.27 17.17 6.24
C SER A 241 -13.01 16.49 5.66
N GLU A 242 -12.88 16.45 4.35
CA GLU A 242 -11.75 15.86 3.63
C GLU A 242 -10.40 16.44 4.13
N ARG A 243 -10.38 17.74 4.46
CA ARG A 243 -9.17 18.42 4.95
C ARG A 243 -8.73 17.92 6.32
N SER A 244 -9.67 17.71 7.24
CA SER A 244 -9.38 17.19 8.58
C SER A 244 -8.91 15.75 8.52
N LEU A 245 -9.57 14.93 7.69
CA LEU A 245 -9.18 13.54 7.45
C LEU A 245 -7.73 13.44 6.96
N LYS A 246 -7.40 14.19 5.91
CA LYS A 246 -6.05 14.22 5.34
C LYS A 246 -4.99 14.66 6.36
N ARG A 247 -5.29 15.66 7.19
CA ARG A 247 -4.36 16.13 8.22
C ARG A 247 -4.11 15.08 9.29
N ILE A 248 -5.16 14.49 9.86
CA ILE A 248 -5.04 13.47 10.89
C ILE A 248 -4.23 12.28 10.34
N PHE A 249 -4.58 11.82 9.16
CA PHE A 249 -3.88 10.71 8.53
C PHE A 249 -2.41 11.01 8.27
N ALA A 250 -2.10 12.19 7.73
CA ALA A 250 -0.73 12.60 7.46
C ALA A 250 0.14 12.62 8.73
N ILE A 251 -0.41 13.12 9.84
CA ILE A 251 0.28 13.12 11.14
C ILE A 251 0.51 11.68 11.62
N VAL A 252 -0.52 10.85 11.55
CA VAL A 252 -0.44 9.45 12.01
C VAL A 252 0.58 8.67 11.20
N ILE A 253 0.54 8.73 9.86
CA ILE A 253 1.48 7.97 9.03
C ILE A 253 2.91 8.50 9.14
N GLY A 254 3.09 9.81 9.25
CA GLY A 254 4.40 10.42 9.45
C GLY A 254 5.02 9.99 10.78
N ALA A 255 4.25 10.06 11.86
CA ALA A 255 4.70 9.63 13.19
C ALA A 255 5.02 8.12 13.23
N LEU A 256 4.17 7.28 12.62
CA LEU A 256 4.39 5.84 12.55
C LEU A 256 5.62 5.48 11.70
N GLY A 257 5.82 6.15 10.57
CA GLY A 257 6.98 5.93 9.71
C GLY A 257 8.30 6.28 10.44
N LEU A 258 8.34 7.43 11.11
CA LEU A 258 9.51 7.83 11.91
C LEU A 258 9.75 6.88 13.09
N LYS A 259 8.69 6.48 13.81
CA LYS A 259 8.82 5.54 14.92
C LYS A 259 9.33 4.17 14.46
N MET A 260 8.86 3.70 13.31
CA MET A 260 9.35 2.46 12.70
C MET A 260 10.84 2.56 12.36
N LEU A 261 11.27 3.67 11.76
CA LEU A 261 12.68 3.87 11.41
C LEU A 261 13.57 3.85 12.65
N VAL A 262 13.16 4.53 13.72
CA VAL A 262 13.88 4.50 15.01
C VAL A 262 13.91 3.11 15.63
N ALA A 263 12.84 2.34 15.50
CA ALA A 263 12.78 0.97 16.03
C ALA A 263 13.67 -0.03 15.28
N LEU A 264 14.05 0.28 14.02
CA LEU A 264 14.91 -0.56 13.18
C LEU A 264 16.39 -0.11 13.20
N ALA A 265 16.68 1.11 13.65
CA ALA A 265 18.02 1.62 13.87
C ALA A 265 18.65 0.98 15.11
#